data_b700c0c7dbed686c759d78cba0ef6fb7
#
_entry.id   b700c0c7dbed686c759d78cba0ef6fb7
#
_cell.length_a   1.000
_cell.length_b   1.000
_cell.length_c   1.000
_cell.angle_alpha   90.00
_cell.angle_beta   90.00
_cell.angle_gamma   90.00
#
_symmetry.space_group_name_H-M   'P 1'
#
loop_
_entity.id
_entity.type
_entity.pdbx_description
1 polymer ?
#
loop_
_entity_poly.entity_id
_entity_poly.type
_entity_poly.pdbx_seq_one_letter_code
_entity_poly.pdbx_strand_id
1 'polypeptide(L)'
;MEWLHDIFQKSPESALFLSLAVGYAIGKITFGRFQLGGVAGSLLAAVVISQVGVEIDNGVKAVMFAVFIYAVGYESGPQFFNSLNRSSLREIAMAVFMAACGLVTVVVLAKLFHLDKGLAAGLAAGGMTQSAIIGTAGDAITKLGLPPDQVKTLQANVAIGYAVTYVFGSLGAIIVCVNILPRFMKSDLKTDAKKVEAQLHGGLPQFGPGQRGALPRLVGRLYRVNDASGKTVSQLEIGGEDLVTVEKVQRGGKQIEVTQDLVLQHDDLVLLVGRRDAIVPAAALIGAEVADADGMGAVMQSRNVVFTAKGMNNKTVAEIVDMVGRDMRHGVYIERIERYDHPLPLLPELKLQHGDILTLYGTPADTRRAAEMAGYELVPSEKTDFVYFGAGVLVGLLIGLLVWRIGSIPLTLGAGGGALLSGLVFGWARSKHKMFGAMPTAACQLLKDFGLAAFVAIVGINSGLQAVSTLRQSGLTIFILGAVVTLLPLFLTMLFGRYVLRYDNAALLAGALAGSRSANPAFGGILDKAESPVPTVPFAITYALANVLLTLLGPLVVGLV
;
A
#
# COMPACT_ATOMS: atom_id res chain seq x y z
N MET A 1 35.07 -4.24 -26.97
CA MET A 1 34.98 -3.46 -25.72
C MET A 1 35.17 -1.97 -25.99
N GLU A 2 36.12 -1.54 -26.81
CA GLU A 2 36.36 -0.16 -27.19
C GLU A 2 35.13 0.53 -27.80
N TRP A 3 34.43 -0.13 -28.71
CA TRP A 3 33.20 0.39 -29.32
C TRP A 3 32.09 0.70 -28.29
N LEU A 4 31.88 -0.18 -27.30
CA LEU A 4 30.91 0.06 -26.20
C LEU A 4 31.37 1.20 -25.31
N HIS A 5 32.66 1.31 -25.04
CA HIS A 5 33.24 2.41 -24.29
C HIS A 5 32.98 3.73 -24.99
N ASP A 6 33.22 3.84 -26.30
CA ASP A 6 32.96 5.05 -27.07
C ASP A 6 31.51 5.49 -27.06
N ILE A 7 30.57 4.52 -27.17
CA ILE A 7 29.15 4.81 -27.10
C ILE A 7 28.77 5.36 -25.72
N PHE A 8 29.20 4.69 -24.66
CA PHE A 8 28.85 5.10 -23.29
C PHE A 8 29.55 6.38 -22.83
N GLN A 9 30.71 6.71 -23.40
CA GLN A 9 31.35 8.00 -23.17
C GLN A 9 30.58 9.15 -23.86
N LYS A 10 30.01 8.90 -25.04
CA LYS A 10 29.20 9.89 -25.78
C LYS A 10 27.78 10.04 -25.23
N SER A 11 27.22 8.97 -24.67
CA SER A 11 25.87 8.92 -24.11
C SER A 11 25.85 8.01 -22.87
N PRO A 12 26.28 8.52 -21.70
CA PRO A 12 26.26 7.74 -20.46
C PRO A 12 24.87 7.24 -20.07
N GLU A 13 23.82 7.94 -20.50
CA GLU A 13 22.42 7.55 -20.27
C GLU A 13 22.09 6.23 -20.93
N SER A 14 22.74 5.88 -22.05
CA SER A 14 22.54 4.57 -22.69
C SER A 14 22.99 3.42 -21.79
N ALA A 15 24.06 3.59 -21.00
CA ALA A 15 24.47 2.60 -20.02
C ALA A 15 23.43 2.43 -18.90
N LEU A 16 22.78 3.53 -18.48
CA LEU A 16 21.69 3.48 -17.50
C LEU A 16 20.51 2.67 -18.04
N PHE A 17 19.98 3.03 -19.20
CA PHE A 17 18.82 2.36 -19.77
C PHE A 17 19.11 0.89 -20.14
N LEU A 18 20.33 0.59 -20.59
CA LEU A 18 20.75 -0.80 -20.80
C LEU A 18 20.77 -1.58 -19.47
N SER A 19 21.30 -0.96 -18.39
CA SER A 19 21.29 -1.57 -17.06
C SER A 19 19.88 -1.85 -16.55
N LEU A 20 18.93 -0.93 -16.81
CA LEU A 20 17.52 -1.13 -16.47
C LEU A 20 16.90 -2.26 -17.29
N ALA A 21 17.04 -2.24 -18.62
CA ALA A 21 16.44 -3.24 -19.50
C ALA A 21 16.95 -4.66 -19.19
N VAL A 22 18.28 -4.83 -19.15
CA VAL A 22 18.92 -6.12 -18.83
C VAL A 22 18.61 -6.53 -17.39
N GLY A 23 18.66 -5.56 -16.46
CA GLY A 23 18.42 -5.80 -15.05
C GLY A 23 17.01 -6.26 -14.76
N TYR A 24 16.00 -5.63 -15.36
CA TYR A 24 14.61 -6.09 -15.23
C TYR A 24 14.38 -7.45 -15.90
N ALA A 25 15.07 -7.74 -17.02
CA ALA A 25 15.02 -9.06 -17.63
C ALA A 25 15.62 -10.14 -16.71
N ILE A 26 16.80 -9.88 -16.12
CA ILE A 26 17.43 -10.76 -15.12
C ILE A 26 16.55 -10.87 -13.86
N GLY A 27 15.97 -9.75 -13.43
CA GLY A 27 15.08 -9.70 -12.27
C GLY A 27 13.82 -10.56 -12.39
N LYS A 28 13.40 -10.91 -13.61
CA LYS A 28 12.28 -11.83 -13.86
C LYS A 28 12.65 -13.31 -13.68
N ILE A 29 13.93 -13.62 -13.57
CA ILE A 29 14.37 -15.01 -13.35
C ILE A 29 13.86 -15.46 -11.98
N THR A 30 13.13 -16.58 -12.00
CA THR A 30 12.56 -17.18 -10.80
C THR A 30 13.34 -18.40 -10.36
N PHE A 31 13.66 -18.48 -9.08
CA PHE A 31 14.25 -19.66 -8.44
C PHE A 31 13.18 -20.26 -7.52
N GLY A 32 12.39 -21.19 -8.03
CA GLY A 32 11.23 -21.70 -7.33
C GLY A 32 10.16 -20.61 -7.13
N ARG A 33 9.87 -20.23 -5.89
CA ARG A 33 8.93 -19.12 -5.56
C ARG A 33 9.62 -17.77 -5.37
N PHE A 34 10.93 -17.73 -5.49
CA PHE A 34 11.71 -16.48 -5.34
C PHE A 34 11.96 -15.86 -6.71
N GLN A 35 11.73 -14.55 -6.81
CA GLN A 35 12.10 -13.71 -7.93
C GLN A 35 13.11 -12.67 -7.46
N LEU A 36 14.21 -12.49 -8.19
CA LEU A 36 15.30 -11.58 -7.82
C LEU A 36 14.82 -10.11 -7.73
N GLY A 37 13.88 -9.74 -8.62
CA GLY A 37 13.32 -8.39 -8.70
C GLY A 37 14.14 -7.46 -9.59
N GLY A 38 13.44 -6.53 -10.24
CA GLY A 38 14.03 -5.62 -11.23
C GLY A 38 15.13 -4.72 -10.67
N VAL A 39 14.97 -4.23 -9.44
CA VAL A 39 15.95 -3.32 -8.79
C VAL A 39 17.29 -4.01 -8.52
N ALA A 40 17.25 -5.22 -7.93
CA ALA A 40 18.47 -5.99 -7.69
C ALA A 40 19.11 -6.43 -9.01
N GLY A 41 18.29 -6.84 -9.99
CA GLY A 41 18.77 -7.14 -11.33
C GLY A 41 19.44 -5.94 -12.00
N SER A 42 18.87 -4.73 -11.87
CA SER A 42 19.45 -3.51 -12.43
C SER A 42 20.80 -3.16 -11.79
N LEU A 43 20.95 -3.38 -10.47
CA LEU A 43 22.25 -3.22 -9.81
C LEU A 43 23.30 -4.20 -10.38
N LEU A 44 22.96 -5.48 -10.50
CA LEU A 44 23.89 -6.48 -11.03
C LEU A 44 24.30 -6.18 -12.48
N ALA A 45 23.33 -5.82 -13.34
CA ALA A 45 23.61 -5.40 -14.71
C ALA A 45 24.51 -4.16 -14.75
N ALA A 46 24.23 -3.17 -13.90
CA ALA A 46 25.03 -1.94 -13.77
C ALA A 46 26.47 -2.21 -13.35
N VAL A 47 26.70 -3.11 -12.39
CA VAL A 47 28.04 -3.52 -11.95
C VAL A 47 28.81 -4.21 -13.09
N VAL A 48 28.15 -4.99 -13.93
CA VAL A 48 28.79 -5.60 -15.12
C VAL A 48 29.11 -4.51 -16.16
N ILE A 49 28.19 -3.60 -16.44
CA ILE A 49 28.36 -2.51 -17.40
C ILE A 49 29.46 -1.54 -16.95
N SER A 50 29.61 -1.33 -15.65
CA SER A 50 30.65 -0.46 -15.09
C SER A 50 32.07 -0.87 -15.47
N GLN A 51 32.28 -2.15 -15.83
CA GLN A 51 33.59 -2.67 -16.25
C GLN A 51 34.07 -2.02 -17.58
N VAL A 52 33.19 -1.34 -18.29
CA VAL A 52 33.51 -0.57 -19.48
C VAL A 52 34.13 0.80 -19.15
N GLY A 53 34.04 1.25 -17.89
CA GLY A 53 34.65 2.50 -17.42
C GLY A 53 33.81 3.75 -17.75
N VAL A 54 32.51 3.69 -17.60
CA VAL A 54 31.58 4.81 -17.74
C VAL A 54 31.16 5.34 -16.37
N GLU A 55 30.98 6.67 -16.27
CA GLU A 55 30.43 7.33 -15.07
C GLU A 55 29.18 8.15 -15.45
N ILE A 56 28.18 8.15 -14.61
CA ILE A 56 26.95 8.97 -14.75
C ILE A 56 26.98 10.09 -13.73
N ASP A 57 26.51 11.27 -14.13
CA ASP A 57 26.47 12.46 -13.29
C ASP A 57 25.72 12.22 -11.97
N ASN A 58 26.31 12.71 -10.89
CA ASN A 58 25.74 12.56 -9.54
C ASN A 58 24.47 13.39 -9.33
N GLY A 59 24.22 14.43 -10.12
CA GLY A 59 22.98 15.20 -10.10
C GLY A 59 21.81 14.35 -10.58
N VAL A 60 22.01 13.56 -11.65
CA VAL A 60 20.98 12.60 -12.12
C VAL A 60 20.67 11.57 -11.02
N LYS A 61 21.69 11.03 -10.38
CA LYS A 61 21.53 10.11 -9.23
C LYS A 61 20.70 10.74 -8.12
N ALA A 62 20.99 11.98 -7.74
CA ALA A 62 20.28 12.70 -6.67
C ALA A 62 18.81 12.96 -7.03
N VAL A 63 18.52 13.34 -8.28
CA VAL A 63 17.15 13.55 -8.77
C VAL A 63 16.36 12.24 -8.72
N MET A 64 16.92 11.14 -9.23
CA MET A 64 16.24 9.83 -9.23
C MET A 64 15.92 9.37 -7.80
N PHE A 65 16.86 9.56 -6.88
CA PHE A 65 16.65 9.23 -5.47
C PHE A 65 15.58 10.11 -4.82
N ALA A 66 15.61 11.44 -5.04
CA ALA A 66 14.62 12.35 -4.48
C ALA A 66 13.20 12.04 -4.95
N VAL A 67 13.03 11.77 -6.26
CA VAL A 67 11.75 11.39 -6.85
C VAL A 67 11.22 10.08 -6.27
N PHE A 68 12.08 9.07 -6.18
CA PHE A 68 11.74 7.77 -5.58
C PHE A 68 11.25 7.93 -4.14
N ILE A 69 12.08 8.55 -3.30
CA ILE A 69 11.81 8.59 -1.87
C ILE A 69 10.64 9.51 -1.51
N TYR A 70 10.44 10.58 -2.30
CA TYR A 70 9.26 11.42 -2.19
C TYR A 70 7.99 10.63 -2.50
N ALA A 71 7.99 9.84 -3.58
CA ALA A 71 6.83 9.02 -3.95
C ALA A 71 6.51 7.96 -2.89
N VAL A 72 7.53 7.35 -2.26
CA VAL A 72 7.37 6.44 -1.10
C VAL A 72 6.73 7.18 0.07
N GLY A 73 7.22 8.39 0.39
CA GLY A 73 6.63 9.23 1.44
C GLY A 73 5.19 9.61 1.14
N TYR A 74 4.92 10.06 -0.09
CA TYR A 74 3.59 10.48 -0.53
C TYR A 74 2.55 9.35 -0.39
N GLU A 75 2.89 8.14 -0.85
CA GLU A 75 2.02 6.96 -0.71
C GLU A 75 1.79 6.57 0.74
N SER A 76 2.85 6.58 1.57
CA SER A 76 2.79 6.15 2.97
C SER A 76 2.19 7.22 3.91
N GLY A 77 2.14 8.49 3.48
CA GLY A 77 1.76 9.62 4.33
C GLY A 77 0.40 9.51 5.02
N PRO A 78 -0.68 9.21 4.30
CA PRO A 78 -2.00 9.05 4.89
C PRO A 78 -2.04 7.97 5.97
N GLN A 79 -1.42 6.82 5.69
CA GLN A 79 -1.36 5.70 6.62
C GLN A 79 -0.51 6.02 7.85
N PHE A 80 0.65 6.65 7.63
CA PHE A 80 1.57 7.04 8.70
C PHE A 80 0.87 7.94 9.72
N PHE A 81 0.29 9.07 9.30
CA PHE A 81 -0.36 10.00 10.23
C PHE A 81 -1.64 9.43 10.86
N ASN A 82 -2.42 8.63 10.11
CA ASN A 82 -3.63 8.02 10.64
C ASN A 82 -3.33 6.86 11.60
N SER A 83 -2.17 6.22 11.48
CA SER A 83 -1.73 5.17 12.41
C SER A 83 -1.25 5.69 13.77
N LEU A 84 -0.92 6.98 13.86
CA LEU A 84 -0.49 7.61 15.12
C LEU A 84 -1.67 7.84 16.09
N ASN A 85 -2.37 6.76 16.42
CA ASN A 85 -3.50 6.77 17.35
C ASN A 85 -3.40 5.63 18.37
N ARG A 86 -4.22 5.69 19.42
CA ARG A 86 -4.19 4.70 20.51
C ARG A 86 -4.60 3.28 20.07
N SER A 87 -5.41 3.15 19.04
CA SER A 87 -5.86 1.83 18.55
C SER A 87 -4.75 1.07 17.81
N SER A 88 -3.74 1.76 17.31
CA SER A 88 -2.61 1.19 16.55
C SER A 88 -1.32 1.05 17.38
N LEU A 89 -1.40 1.17 18.70
CA LEU A 89 -0.20 1.10 19.57
C LEU A 89 0.55 -0.23 19.44
N ARG A 90 -0.14 -1.33 19.17
CA ARG A 90 0.51 -2.64 18.94
C ARG A 90 1.37 -2.63 17.69
N GLU A 91 0.84 -2.10 16.61
CA GLU A 91 1.49 -2.00 15.30
C GLU A 91 2.67 -1.02 15.38
N ILE A 92 2.49 0.13 16.04
CA ILE A 92 3.55 1.10 16.30
C ILE A 92 4.70 0.45 17.09
N ALA A 93 4.38 -0.19 18.21
CA ALA A 93 5.38 -0.86 19.04
C ALA A 93 6.13 -1.95 18.26
N MET A 94 5.45 -2.69 17.40
CA MET A 94 6.05 -3.73 16.57
C MET A 94 7.02 -3.15 15.53
N ALA A 95 6.64 -2.07 14.84
CA ALA A 95 7.51 -1.42 13.86
C ALA A 95 8.74 -0.78 14.52
N VAL A 96 8.57 -0.10 15.64
CA VAL A 96 9.66 0.49 16.41
C VAL A 96 10.61 -0.60 16.94
N PHE A 97 10.08 -1.69 17.50
CA PHE A 97 10.89 -2.78 18.00
C PHE A 97 11.70 -3.45 16.88
N MET A 98 11.09 -3.69 15.71
CA MET A 98 11.80 -4.22 14.54
C MET A 98 12.94 -3.31 14.11
N ALA A 99 12.69 -2.01 13.98
CA ALA A 99 13.72 -1.05 13.58
C ALA A 99 14.86 -0.98 14.60
N ALA A 100 14.54 -0.98 15.90
CA ALA A 100 15.54 -0.97 16.98
C ALA A 100 16.38 -2.26 16.98
N CYS A 101 15.75 -3.43 16.89
CA CYS A 101 16.46 -4.71 16.79
C CYS A 101 17.35 -4.77 15.55
N GLY A 102 16.84 -4.29 14.40
CA GLY A 102 17.62 -4.21 13.16
C GLY A 102 18.86 -3.34 13.32
N LEU A 103 18.68 -2.12 13.86
CA LEU A 103 19.79 -1.19 14.12
C LEU A 103 20.85 -1.80 15.06
N VAL A 104 20.42 -2.31 16.20
CA VAL A 104 21.32 -2.91 17.19
C VAL A 104 22.08 -4.10 16.58
N THR A 105 21.38 -4.98 15.87
CA THR A 105 22.00 -6.14 15.21
C THR A 105 23.08 -5.70 14.22
N VAL A 106 22.76 -4.74 13.36
CA VAL A 106 23.73 -4.23 12.36
C VAL A 106 24.93 -3.59 13.01
N VAL A 107 24.73 -2.69 13.99
CA VAL A 107 25.83 -1.98 14.67
C VAL A 107 26.72 -2.94 15.46
N VAL A 108 26.13 -3.91 16.16
CA VAL A 108 26.91 -4.92 16.90
C VAL A 108 27.74 -5.77 15.94
N LEU A 109 27.15 -6.27 14.87
CA LEU A 109 27.87 -7.07 13.88
C LEU A 109 28.95 -6.26 13.16
N ALA A 110 28.66 -5.00 12.80
CA ALA A 110 29.64 -4.14 12.16
C ALA A 110 30.87 -3.91 13.04
N LYS A 111 30.68 -3.65 14.33
CA LYS A 111 31.79 -3.49 15.28
C LYS A 111 32.54 -4.80 15.55
N LEU A 112 31.82 -5.92 15.67
CA LEU A 112 32.43 -7.22 15.94
C LEU A 112 33.28 -7.72 14.77
N PHE A 113 32.84 -7.48 13.55
CA PHE A 113 33.50 -7.92 12.33
C PHE A 113 34.31 -6.82 11.64
N HIS A 114 34.47 -5.66 12.29
CA HIS A 114 35.21 -4.50 11.78
C HIS A 114 34.81 -4.07 10.37
N LEU A 115 33.49 -4.07 10.11
CA LEU A 115 32.93 -3.63 8.84
C LEU A 115 33.04 -2.11 8.70
N ASP A 116 33.28 -1.65 7.48
CA ASP A 116 33.17 -0.23 7.20
C ASP A 116 31.70 0.26 7.20
N LYS A 117 31.52 1.57 7.32
CA LYS A 117 30.21 2.23 7.36
C LYS A 117 29.33 1.91 6.16
N GLY A 118 29.93 1.74 4.98
CA GLY A 118 29.22 1.42 3.74
C GLY A 118 28.66 -0.01 3.76
N LEU A 119 29.50 -1.00 4.09
CA LEU A 119 29.07 -2.40 4.20
C LEU A 119 28.01 -2.57 5.29
N ALA A 120 28.17 -1.92 6.44
CA ALA A 120 27.19 -1.97 7.53
C ALA A 120 25.82 -1.41 7.08
N ALA A 121 25.81 -0.27 6.41
CA ALA A 121 24.58 0.32 5.87
C ALA A 121 23.96 -0.56 4.76
N GLY A 122 24.80 -1.17 3.92
CA GLY A 122 24.36 -2.12 2.89
C GLY A 122 23.75 -3.39 3.49
N LEU A 123 24.32 -3.94 4.55
CA LEU A 123 23.74 -5.04 5.32
C LEU A 123 22.37 -4.69 5.89
N ALA A 124 22.22 -3.48 6.43
CA ALA A 124 20.91 -2.99 6.90
C ALA A 124 19.92 -2.91 5.75
N ALA A 125 20.30 -2.29 4.65
CA ALA A 125 19.43 -2.07 3.49
C ALA A 125 18.88 -3.38 2.89
N GLY A 126 19.77 -4.33 2.62
CA GLY A 126 19.39 -5.62 2.03
C GLY A 126 18.77 -6.56 3.05
N GLY A 127 19.42 -6.70 4.21
CA GLY A 127 18.93 -7.55 5.29
C GLY A 127 17.54 -7.16 5.79
N MET A 128 17.19 -5.88 5.81
CA MET A 128 15.86 -5.36 6.19
C MET A 128 14.91 -5.13 4.98
N THR A 129 15.33 -5.46 3.77
CA THR A 129 14.58 -5.23 2.52
C THR A 129 14.18 -3.75 2.29
N GLN A 130 14.96 -2.81 2.81
CA GLN A 130 14.67 -1.38 2.73
C GLN A 130 15.69 -0.64 1.85
N SER A 131 15.40 -0.59 0.56
CA SER A 131 16.30 0.00 -0.45
C SER A 131 16.53 1.51 -0.23
N ALA A 132 15.62 2.21 0.43
CA ALA A 132 15.79 3.63 0.74
C ALA A 132 17.02 3.92 1.62
N ILE A 133 17.48 2.94 2.41
CA ILE A 133 18.70 3.05 3.22
C ILE A 133 19.93 3.33 2.34
N ILE A 134 19.97 2.78 1.11
CA ILE A 134 21.11 3.00 0.18
C ILE A 134 21.33 4.49 -0.03
N GLY A 135 20.26 5.23 -0.32
CA GLY A 135 20.34 6.66 -0.57
C GLY A 135 20.61 7.47 0.67
N THR A 136 19.89 7.21 1.77
CA THR A 136 20.08 7.96 3.02
C THR A 136 21.44 7.71 3.65
N ALA A 137 21.98 6.50 3.55
CA ALA A 137 23.36 6.21 3.95
C ALA A 137 24.38 6.87 3.02
N GLY A 138 24.14 6.84 1.69
CA GLY A 138 25.00 7.52 0.72
C GLY A 138 25.08 9.02 0.96
N ASP A 139 23.96 9.68 1.27
CA ASP A 139 23.90 11.09 1.66
C ASP A 139 24.68 11.35 2.97
N ALA A 140 24.52 10.48 3.96
CA ALA A 140 25.24 10.61 5.23
C ALA A 140 26.75 10.44 5.05
N ILE A 141 27.20 9.46 4.24
CA ILE A 141 28.61 9.22 3.91
C ILE A 141 29.23 10.45 3.23
N THR A 142 28.51 11.09 2.29
CA THR A 142 29.01 12.29 1.59
C THR A 142 29.30 13.44 2.55
N LYS A 143 28.59 13.50 3.69
CA LYS A 143 28.71 14.57 4.69
C LYS A 143 29.78 14.30 5.79
N LEU A 144 30.47 13.15 5.73
CA LEU A 144 31.54 12.83 6.69
C LEU A 144 32.80 13.64 6.46
N GLY A 145 32.93 14.43 5.39
CA GLY A 145 34.12 15.19 5.07
C GLY A 145 35.33 14.35 4.64
N LEU A 146 35.08 13.13 4.15
CA LEU A 146 36.09 12.20 3.67
C LEU A 146 36.59 12.58 2.26
N PRO A 147 37.80 12.16 1.85
CA PRO A 147 38.26 12.28 0.46
C PRO A 147 37.27 11.64 -0.53
N PRO A 148 37.12 12.21 -1.76
CA PRO A 148 36.16 11.74 -2.74
C PRO A 148 36.28 10.24 -3.05
N ASP A 149 37.48 9.69 -3.12
CA ASP A 149 37.72 8.28 -3.39
C ASP A 149 37.22 7.36 -2.25
N GLN A 150 37.36 7.79 -1.01
CA GLN A 150 36.81 7.06 0.14
C GLN A 150 35.27 7.11 0.15
N VAL A 151 34.68 8.26 -0.18
CA VAL A 151 33.23 8.39 -0.33
C VAL A 151 32.71 7.45 -1.40
N LYS A 152 33.35 7.42 -2.58
CA LYS A 152 33.01 6.48 -3.67
C LYS A 152 33.09 5.02 -3.20
N THR A 153 34.16 4.65 -2.50
CA THR A 153 34.36 3.29 -1.98
C THR A 153 33.25 2.90 -0.98
N LEU A 154 32.95 3.76 -0.02
CA LEU A 154 31.90 3.49 0.96
C LEU A 154 30.51 3.40 0.32
N GLN A 155 30.21 4.26 -0.66
CA GLN A 155 28.95 4.16 -1.41
C GLN A 155 28.87 2.87 -2.24
N ALA A 156 29.98 2.41 -2.83
CA ALA A 156 30.07 1.12 -3.48
C ALA A 156 29.77 -0.01 -2.50
N ASN A 157 30.33 0.05 -1.31
CA ASN A 157 30.12 -0.96 -0.26
C ASN A 157 28.68 -1.02 0.23
N VAL A 158 27.95 0.11 0.27
CA VAL A 158 26.49 0.11 0.51
C VAL A 158 25.76 -0.72 -0.54
N ALA A 159 26.08 -0.50 -1.82
CA ALA A 159 25.43 -1.21 -2.91
C ALA A 159 25.72 -2.72 -2.88
N ILE A 160 26.96 -3.10 -2.58
CA ILE A 160 27.37 -4.50 -2.47
C ILE A 160 26.67 -5.20 -1.31
N GLY A 161 26.74 -4.58 -0.13
CA GLY A 161 26.07 -5.08 1.06
C GLY A 161 24.58 -5.32 0.79
N TYR A 162 23.90 -4.37 0.14
CA TYR A 162 22.52 -4.50 -0.28
C TYR A 162 22.31 -5.68 -1.23
N ALA A 163 23.08 -5.75 -2.33
CA ALA A 163 22.87 -6.77 -3.37
C ALA A 163 23.01 -8.19 -2.82
N VAL A 164 24.03 -8.43 -1.99
CA VAL A 164 24.29 -9.75 -1.41
C VAL A 164 23.24 -10.13 -0.38
N THR A 165 22.80 -9.19 0.46
CA THR A 165 21.94 -9.51 1.61
C THR A 165 20.44 -9.42 1.30
N TYR A 166 20.06 -8.72 0.23
CA TYR A 166 18.65 -8.59 -0.19
C TYR A 166 17.98 -9.94 -0.50
N VAL A 167 18.74 -10.87 -1.07
CA VAL A 167 18.24 -12.24 -1.34
C VAL A 167 17.79 -12.90 -0.05
N PHE A 168 18.62 -12.83 1.00
CA PHE A 168 18.26 -13.35 2.34
C PHE A 168 17.13 -12.54 2.96
N GLY A 169 17.19 -11.22 2.81
CA GLY A 169 16.16 -10.31 3.25
C GLY A 169 14.78 -10.78 2.81
N SER A 170 14.63 -11.05 1.53
CA SER A 170 13.37 -11.47 0.93
C SER A 170 12.99 -12.91 1.27
N LEU A 171 13.90 -13.86 1.05
CA LEU A 171 13.65 -15.29 1.30
C LEU A 171 13.41 -15.56 2.80
N GLY A 172 14.23 -14.98 3.67
CA GLY A 172 14.10 -15.14 5.12
C GLY A 172 12.76 -14.63 5.63
N ALA A 173 12.31 -13.47 5.13
CA ALA A 173 11.00 -12.95 5.48
C ALA A 173 9.86 -13.87 5.03
N ILE A 174 9.91 -14.39 3.80
CA ILE A 174 8.92 -15.35 3.30
C ILE A 174 8.91 -16.60 4.18
N ILE A 175 10.08 -17.21 4.43
CA ILE A 175 10.20 -18.44 5.22
C ILE A 175 9.67 -18.22 6.63
N VAL A 176 10.05 -17.14 7.28
CA VAL A 176 9.63 -16.88 8.67
C VAL A 176 8.14 -16.57 8.73
N CYS A 177 7.64 -15.63 7.96
CA CYS A 177 6.26 -15.17 8.06
C CYS A 177 5.24 -16.20 7.54
N VAL A 178 5.57 -16.93 6.47
CA VAL A 178 4.64 -17.85 5.80
C VAL A 178 4.72 -19.29 6.37
N ASN A 179 5.90 -19.71 6.84
CA ASN A 179 6.09 -21.11 7.24
C ASN A 179 6.42 -21.29 8.72
N ILE A 180 7.36 -20.51 9.28
CA ILE A 180 7.82 -20.70 10.66
C ILE A 180 6.80 -20.17 11.66
N LEU A 181 6.31 -18.93 11.44
CA LEU A 181 5.39 -18.26 12.35
C LEU A 181 4.09 -19.08 12.59
N PRO A 182 3.38 -19.59 11.56
CA PRO A 182 2.19 -20.41 11.79
C PRO A 182 2.49 -21.68 12.59
N ARG A 183 3.62 -22.35 12.29
CA ARG A 183 4.04 -23.53 13.05
C ARG A 183 4.37 -23.20 14.51
N PHE A 184 5.05 -22.08 14.74
CA PHE A 184 5.37 -21.57 16.07
C PHE A 184 4.09 -21.27 16.88
N MET A 185 3.08 -20.69 16.24
CA MET A 185 1.78 -20.42 16.87
C MET A 185 0.87 -21.65 16.95
N LYS A 186 1.29 -22.80 16.40
CA LYS A 186 0.48 -24.02 16.28
C LYS A 186 -0.88 -23.76 15.63
N SER A 187 -0.90 -22.89 14.63
CA SER A 187 -2.08 -22.48 13.89
C SER A 187 -1.81 -22.41 12.39
N ASP A 188 -2.86 -22.30 11.58
CA ASP A 188 -2.76 -22.14 10.15
C ASP A 188 -3.29 -20.76 9.74
N LEU A 189 -2.63 -20.09 8.79
CA LEU A 189 -2.97 -18.74 8.35
C LEU A 189 -4.40 -18.66 7.82
N LYS A 190 -4.82 -19.65 7.02
CA LYS A 190 -6.17 -19.72 6.45
C LYS A 190 -7.24 -19.90 7.54
N THR A 191 -6.98 -20.79 8.47
CA THR A 191 -7.92 -21.06 9.58
C THR A 191 -8.06 -19.86 10.49
N ASP A 192 -6.96 -19.19 10.82
CA ASP A 192 -6.98 -18.02 11.70
C ASP A 192 -7.56 -16.78 11.00
N ALA A 193 -7.33 -16.61 9.71
CA ALA A 193 -7.98 -15.58 8.91
C ALA A 193 -9.50 -15.77 8.88
N LYS A 194 -9.97 -17.01 8.64
CA LYS A 194 -11.41 -17.34 8.69
C LYS A 194 -12.06 -17.09 10.04
N LYS A 195 -11.35 -17.27 11.16
CA LYS A 195 -11.89 -16.94 12.49
C LYS A 195 -12.17 -15.45 12.61
N VAL A 196 -11.25 -14.60 12.12
CA VAL A 196 -11.43 -13.16 12.11
C VAL A 196 -12.56 -12.76 11.14
N GLU A 197 -12.60 -13.37 9.96
CA GLU A 197 -13.70 -13.16 9.01
C GLU A 197 -15.05 -13.56 9.58
N ALA A 198 -15.13 -14.70 10.25
CA ALA A 198 -16.38 -15.15 10.89
C ALA A 198 -16.85 -14.20 11.99
N GLN A 199 -15.91 -13.64 12.76
CA GLN A 199 -16.22 -12.60 13.74
C GLN A 199 -16.68 -11.30 13.09
N LEU A 200 -16.20 -11.03 11.89
CA LEU A 200 -16.45 -9.81 11.15
C LEU A 200 -17.58 -9.95 10.11
N HIS A 201 -17.86 -11.10 9.50
CA HIS A 201 -18.62 -11.20 8.25
C HIS A 201 -19.91 -12.03 8.27
N GLY A 202 -20.27 -12.67 9.34
CA GLY A 202 -21.49 -13.49 9.30
C GLY A 202 -21.54 -14.50 8.13
N GLY A 203 -20.41 -14.90 7.53
CA GLY A 203 -20.32 -16.02 6.58
C GLY A 203 -20.39 -15.70 5.08
N LEU A 204 -20.21 -14.45 4.65
CA LEU A 204 -20.23 -14.11 3.21
C LEU A 204 -18.92 -14.51 2.49
N PRO A 205 -19.00 -15.13 1.28
CA PRO A 205 -17.82 -15.54 0.52
C PRO A 205 -17.02 -14.33 0.00
N GLN A 206 -15.69 -14.39 0.14
CA GLN A 206 -14.79 -13.41 -0.45
C GLN A 206 -14.27 -13.89 -1.80
N PHE A 207 -14.12 -12.95 -2.73
CA PHE A 207 -13.63 -13.20 -4.08
C PHE A 207 -12.20 -12.68 -4.22
N GLY A 208 -11.34 -13.45 -4.88
CA GLY A 208 -10.00 -13.06 -5.24
C GLY A 208 -9.96 -12.04 -6.40
N PRO A 209 -8.77 -11.54 -6.78
CA PRO A 209 -8.61 -10.63 -7.90
C PRO A 209 -9.22 -11.21 -9.18
N GLY A 210 -10.11 -10.45 -9.84
CA GLY A 210 -10.80 -10.87 -11.05
C GLY A 210 -11.97 -11.84 -10.84
N GLN A 211 -12.22 -12.32 -9.63
CA GLN A 211 -13.36 -13.16 -9.30
C GLN A 211 -14.58 -12.31 -8.95
N ARG A 212 -15.72 -12.71 -9.48
CA ARG A 212 -17.03 -12.12 -9.15
C ARG A 212 -17.99 -13.24 -8.78
N GLY A 213 -18.90 -12.98 -7.84
CA GLY A 213 -19.98 -13.90 -7.55
C GLY A 213 -20.84 -14.13 -8.80
N ALA A 214 -21.20 -15.38 -9.08
CA ALA A 214 -22.14 -15.70 -10.14
C ALA A 214 -23.50 -15.01 -9.92
N LEU A 215 -23.80 -14.67 -8.67
CA LEU A 215 -25.02 -13.98 -8.26
C LEU A 215 -24.67 -12.57 -7.82
N PRO A 216 -25.03 -11.51 -8.58
CA PRO A 216 -24.78 -10.14 -8.17
C PRO A 216 -25.54 -9.83 -6.87
N ARG A 217 -24.91 -9.06 -5.98
CA ARG A 217 -25.52 -8.67 -4.69
C ARG A 217 -26.66 -7.68 -4.86
N LEU A 218 -26.52 -6.77 -5.81
CA LEU A 218 -27.51 -5.76 -6.15
C LEU A 218 -28.12 -6.12 -7.51
N VAL A 219 -29.43 -6.14 -7.59
CA VAL A 219 -30.19 -6.47 -8.79
C VAL A 219 -31.39 -5.55 -8.93
N GLY A 220 -31.77 -5.25 -10.18
CA GLY A 220 -33.04 -4.65 -10.51
C GLY A 220 -34.00 -5.74 -11.06
N ARG A 221 -35.25 -5.74 -10.62
CA ARG A 221 -36.28 -6.64 -11.06
C ARG A 221 -37.59 -5.91 -11.29
N LEU A 222 -38.30 -6.30 -12.33
CA LEU A 222 -39.58 -5.71 -12.71
C LEU A 222 -40.73 -6.65 -12.31
N TYR A 223 -41.69 -6.09 -11.58
CA TYR A 223 -42.83 -6.84 -11.09
C TYR A 223 -44.16 -6.21 -11.54
N ARG A 224 -45.18 -7.05 -11.77
CA ARG A 224 -46.54 -6.61 -11.94
C ARG A 224 -47.24 -6.70 -10.57
N VAL A 225 -47.80 -5.58 -10.12
CA VAL A 225 -48.47 -5.48 -8.82
C VAL A 225 -49.79 -6.29 -8.85
N ASN A 226 -49.90 -7.23 -7.94
CA ASN A 226 -51.10 -7.96 -7.63
C ASN A 226 -51.42 -7.87 -6.13
N ASP A 227 -50.63 -8.55 -5.30
CA ASP A 227 -50.84 -8.67 -3.85
C ASP A 227 -50.43 -7.41 -3.07
N ALA A 228 -49.64 -6.54 -3.67
CA ALA A 228 -49.25 -5.23 -3.10
C ALA A 228 -50.26 -4.11 -3.45
N SER A 229 -51.35 -4.41 -4.15
CA SER A 229 -52.36 -3.39 -4.44
C SER A 229 -52.93 -2.78 -3.17
N GLY A 230 -52.99 -1.45 -3.14
CA GLY A 230 -53.44 -0.69 -1.97
C GLY A 230 -52.35 -0.38 -0.93
N LYS A 231 -51.16 -0.93 -1.05
CA LYS A 231 -49.99 -0.56 -0.21
C LYS A 231 -49.29 0.67 -0.76
N THR A 232 -48.66 1.46 0.12
CA THR A 232 -47.82 2.54 -0.30
C THR A 232 -46.39 2.03 -0.64
N VAL A 233 -45.64 2.82 -1.42
CA VAL A 233 -44.25 2.54 -1.72
C VAL A 233 -43.45 2.37 -0.42
N SER A 234 -43.64 3.27 0.54
CA SER A 234 -43.00 3.21 1.86
C SER A 234 -43.29 1.88 2.59
N GLN A 235 -44.53 1.40 2.55
CA GLN A 235 -44.90 0.13 3.18
C GLN A 235 -44.24 -1.07 2.49
N LEU A 236 -44.03 -1.00 1.19
CA LEU A 236 -43.37 -2.06 0.43
C LEU A 236 -41.86 -2.09 0.76
N GLU A 237 -41.22 -0.93 0.82
CA GLU A 237 -39.78 -0.81 1.13
C GLU A 237 -39.48 -1.21 2.58
N ILE A 238 -40.33 -0.81 3.55
CA ILE A 238 -40.21 -1.22 4.96
C ILE A 238 -40.36 -2.74 5.10
N GLY A 239 -41.27 -3.34 4.36
CA GLY A 239 -41.44 -4.80 4.34
C GLY A 239 -40.20 -5.55 3.84
N GLY A 240 -39.33 -4.89 3.08
CA GLY A 240 -38.01 -5.36 2.64
C GLY A 240 -36.83 -4.92 3.53
N GLU A 241 -37.10 -4.50 4.76
CA GLU A 241 -36.07 -4.02 5.74
C GLU A 241 -35.19 -2.89 5.20
N ASP A 242 -35.72 -2.02 4.35
CA ASP A 242 -35.00 -0.94 3.64
C ASP A 242 -33.83 -1.43 2.75
N LEU A 243 -33.83 -2.69 2.37
CA LEU A 243 -32.83 -3.30 1.49
C LEU A 243 -33.28 -3.31 0.03
N VAL A 244 -34.48 -2.82 -0.25
CA VAL A 244 -35.08 -2.66 -1.58
C VAL A 244 -35.66 -1.26 -1.72
N THR A 245 -35.59 -0.73 -2.95
CA THR A 245 -36.16 0.58 -3.30
C THR A 245 -37.00 0.45 -4.56
N VAL A 246 -38.09 1.20 -4.60
CA VAL A 246 -38.96 1.36 -5.78
C VAL A 246 -38.40 2.51 -6.61
N GLU A 247 -37.77 2.19 -7.74
CA GLU A 247 -37.12 3.19 -8.60
C GLU A 247 -38.07 3.75 -9.66
N LYS A 248 -39.00 2.94 -10.14
CA LYS A 248 -39.99 3.34 -11.14
C LYS A 248 -41.33 2.67 -10.93
N VAL A 249 -42.38 3.40 -11.25
CA VAL A 249 -43.74 2.88 -11.32
C VAL A 249 -44.35 3.29 -12.65
N GLN A 250 -44.99 2.34 -13.37
CA GLN A 250 -45.74 2.60 -14.59
C GLN A 250 -47.19 2.12 -14.41
N ARG A 251 -48.15 2.97 -14.71
CA ARG A 251 -49.57 2.69 -14.64
C ARG A 251 -50.22 2.98 -15.98
N GLY A 252 -50.87 1.98 -16.56
CA GLY A 252 -51.51 2.13 -17.88
C GLY A 252 -50.56 2.61 -18.99
N GLY A 253 -49.29 2.19 -18.98
CA GLY A 253 -48.27 2.60 -19.95
C GLY A 253 -47.62 3.97 -19.68
N LYS A 254 -48.04 4.72 -18.63
CA LYS A 254 -47.45 6.02 -18.26
C LYS A 254 -46.59 5.90 -17.01
N GLN A 255 -45.42 6.51 -17.03
CA GLN A 255 -44.59 6.62 -15.84
C GLN A 255 -45.24 7.54 -14.82
N ILE A 256 -45.21 7.14 -13.55
CA ILE A 256 -45.71 7.88 -12.41
C ILE A 256 -44.51 8.27 -11.55
N GLU A 257 -44.52 9.49 -11.04
CA GLU A 257 -43.52 9.96 -10.07
C GLU A 257 -43.61 9.11 -8.80
N VAL A 258 -42.46 8.56 -8.39
CA VAL A 258 -42.40 7.69 -7.23
C VAL A 258 -42.23 8.56 -5.98
N THR A 259 -43.24 8.55 -5.14
CA THR A 259 -43.20 9.16 -3.81
C THR A 259 -43.46 8.10 -2.74
N GLN A 260 -43.01 8.31 -1.53
CA GLN A 260 -43.18 7.35 -0.44
C GLN A 260 -44.66 7.04 -0.13
N ASP A 261 -45.53 8.01 -0.35
CA ASP A 261 -46.98 7.89 -0.12
C ASP A 261 -47.72 7.37 -1.36
N LEU A 262 -47.03 7.12 -2.49
CA LEU A 262 -47.69 6.62 -3.68
C LEU A 262 -48.33 5.26 -3.39
N VAL A 263 -49.65 5.18 -3.57
CA VAL A 263 -50.41 3.94 -3.43
C VAL A 263 -50.34 3.14 -4.74
N LEU A 264 -49.84 1.92 -4.66
CA LEU A 264 -49.73 0.98 -5.77
C LEU A 264 -51.12 0.44 -6.11
N GLN A 265 -51.39 0.30 -7.40
CA GLN A 265 -52.64 -0.24 -7.92
C GLN A 265 -52.40 -1.59 -8.61
N HIS A 266 -53.44 -2.37 -8.74
CA HIS A 266 -53.42 -3.60 -9.51
C HIS A 266 -52.94 -3.33 -10.95
N ASP A 267 -52.09 -4.21 -11.49
CA ASP A 267 -51.46 -4.10 -12.81
C ASP A 267 -50.40 -2.98 -12.95
N ASP A 268 -50.09 -2.23 -11.92
CA ASP A 268 -48.91 -1.36 -11.97
C ASP A 268 -47.65 -2.19 -12.25
N LEU A 269 -46.75 -1.66 -13.07
CA LEU A 269 -45.39 -2.21 -13.21
C LEU A 269 -44.45 -1.45 -12.31
N VAL A 270 -43.74 -2.19 -11.47
CA VAL A 270 -42.84 -1.63 -10.46
C VAL A 270 -41.42 -2.14 -10.66
N LEU A 271 -40.46 -1.24 -10.85
CA LEU A 271 -39.04 -1.58 -10.86
C LEU A 271 -38.51 -1.51 -9.43
N LEU A 272 -38.16 -2.67 -8.90
CA LEU A 272 -37.44 -2.77 -7.63
C LEU A 272 -35.95 -2.89 -7.87
N VAL A 273 -35.16 -2.14 -7.13
CA VAL A 273 -33.71 -2.27 -7.06
C VAL A 273 -33.30 -2.51 -5.61
N GLY A 274 -32.36 -3.39 -5.41
CA GLY A 274 -31.88 -3.66 -4.05
C GLY A 274 -31.06 -4.92 -3.93
N ARG A 275 -30.84 -5.32 -2.69
CA ARG A 275 -30.12 -6.56 -2.41
C ARG A 275 -30.94 -7.76 -2.86
N ARG A 276 -30.28 -8.69 -3.52
CA ARG A 276 -30.94 -9.87 -4.08
C ARG A 276 -31.63 -10.73 -3.02
N ASP A 277 -31.01 -10.86 -1.83
CA ASP A 277 -31.58 -11.59 -0.70
C ASP A 277 -32.86 -10.96 -0.15
N ALA A 278 -33.07 -9.67 -0.36
CA ALA A 278 -34.30 -8.95 -0.02
C ALA A 278 -35.32 -8.90 -1.19
N ILE A 279 -34.84 -8.81 -2.44
CA ILE A 279 -35.74 -8.76 -3.61
C ILE A 279 -36.49 -10.09 -3.82
N VAL A 280 -35.83 -11.24 -3.60
CA VAL A 280 -36.44 -12.55 -3.80
C VAL A 280 -37.68 -12.76 -2.89
N PRO A 281 -37.62 -12.47 -1.58
CA PRO A 281 -38.82 -12.52 -0.73
C PRO A 281 -39.87 -11.45 -1.07
N ALA A 282 -39.44 -10.23 -1.45
CA ALA A 282 -40.33 -9.14 -1.81
C ALA A 282 -41.18 -9.45 -3.03
N ALA A 283 -40.65 -10.25 -3.98
CA ALA A 283 -41.38 -10.72 -5.15
C ALA A 283 -42.69 -11.42 -4.81
N ALA A 284 -42.69 -12.27 -3.77
CA ALA A 284 -43.89 -12.97 -3.30
C ALA A 284 -44.96 -12.04 -2.70
N LEU A 285 -44.57 -10.83 -2.31
CA LEU A 285 -45.45 -9.82 -1.70
C LEU A 285 -46.04 -8.86 -2.75
N ILE A 286 -45.48 -8.82 -3.96
CA ILE A 286 -45.84 -7.84 -4.99
C ILE A 286 -46.64 -8.47 -6.10
N GLY A 287 -46.15 -9.56 -6.67
CA GLY A 287 -46.79 -10.26 -7.78
C GLY A 287 -45.77 -10.87 -8.75
N ALA A 288 -46.20 -11.17 -9.97
CA ALA A 288 -45.38 -11.87 -10.95
C ALA A 288 -44.22 -10.99 -11.50
N GLU A 289 -43.03 -11.59 -11.64
CA GLU A 289 -41.90 -10.98 -12.32
C GLU A 289 -42.19 -10.83 -13.83
N VAL A 290 -41.81 -9.68 -14.38
CA VAL A 290 -41.93 -9.36 -15.81
C VAL A 290 -40.51 -9.23 -16.39
N ALA A 291 -40.28 -9.86 -17.54
CA ALA A 291 -38.93 -9.91 -18.11
C ALA A 291 -38.42 -8.54 -18.59
N ASP A 292 -39.32 -7.75 -19.22
CA ASP A 292 -39.01 -6.41 -19.75
C ASP A 292 -40.29 -5.60 -19.94
N ALA A 293 -40.20 -4.28 -19.90
CA ALA A 293 -41.24 -3.34 -20.28
C ALA A 293 -40.64 -2.02 -20.74
N ASP A 294 -41.20 -1.45 -21.81
CA ASP A 294 -40.73 -0.20 -22.39
C ASP A 294 -40.73 0.93 -21.38
N GLY A 295 -39.58 1.64 -21.30
CA GLY A 295 -39.38 2.78 -20.42
C GLY A 295 -39.11 2.45 -18.94
N MET A 296 -39.16 1.16 -18.55
CA MET A 296 -38.95 0.76 -17.16
C MET A 296 -37.47 0.54 -16.79
N GLY A 297 -36.55 0.56 -17.74
CA GLY A 297 -35.10 0.53 -17.42
C GLY A 297 -34.66 1.73 -16.59
N ALA A 298 -33.86 1.52 -15.56
CA ALA A 298 -33.21 2.56 -14.77
C ALA A 298 -31.71 2.59 -15.05
N VAL A 299 -31.17 3.79 -15.18
CA VAL A 299 -29.72 3.98 -15.27
C VAL A 299 -29.17 3.97 -13.85
N MET A 300 -28.35 2.98 -13.55
CA MET A 300 -27.64 2.87 -12.29
C MET A 300 -26.18 3.21 -12.51
N GLN A 301 -25.54 3.81 -11.51
CA GLN A 301 -24.12 4.12 -11.56
C GLN A 301 -23.43 3.84 -10.23
N SER A 302 -22.15 3.56 -10.30
CA SER A 302 -21.27 3.54 -9.14
C SER A 302 -20.52 4.86 -9.06
N ARG A 303 -20.49 5.47 -7.86
CA ARG A 303 -19.82 6.73 -7.58
C ARG A 303 -18.86 6.56 -6.41
N ASN A 304 -17.60 6.90 -6.62
CA ASN A 304 -16.61 6.88 -5.56
C ASN A 304 -16.63 8.19 -4.77
N VAL A 305 -16.80 8.09 -3.48
CA VAL A 305 -16.89 9.24 -2.57
C VAL A 305 -15.87 9.09 -1.47
N VAL A 306 -15.10 10.16 -1.25
CA VAL A 306 -14.19 10.23 -0.11
C VAL A 306 -14.96 10.61 1.13
N PHE A 307 -14.95 9.73 2.11
CA PHE A 307 -15.66 9.96 3.37
C PHE A 307 -14.98 11.06 4.19
N THR A 308 -15.71 12.17 4.39
CA THR A 308 -15.26 13.32 5.20
C THR A 308 -16.38 13.91 6.05
N ALA A 309 -17.49 13.18 6.18
CA ALA A 309 -18.67 13.64 6.91
C ALA A 309 -18.33 14.06 8.34
N LYS A 310 -18.67 15.30 8.70
CA LYS A 310 -18.42 15.84 10.04
C LYS A 310 -19.25 15.09 11.09
N GLY A 311 -18.61 14.74 12.20
CA GLY A 311 -19.27 14.04 13.31
C GLY A 311 -19.47 12.53 13.12
N MET A 312 -19.10 11.98 11.95
CA MET A 312 -19.24 10.55 11.64
C MET A 312 -17.91 9.79 11.61
N ASN A 313 -16.79 10.48 11.81
CA ASN A 313 -15.46 9.86 11.84
C ASN A 313 -15.34 8.84 12.97
N ASN A 314 -14.79 7.67 12.67
CA ASN A 314 -14.57 6.56 13.61
C ASN A 314 -15.87 5.95 14.19
N LYS A 315 -17.01 6.20 13.57
CA LYS A 315 -18.28 5.51 13.85
C LYS A 315 -18.42 4.28 12.98
N THR A 316 -19.18 3.30 13.44
CA THR A 316 -19.47 2.10 12.66
C THR A 316 -20.42 2.41 11.49
N VAL A 317 -20.41 1.56 10.47
CA VAL A 317 -21.36 1.68 9.36
C VAL A 317 -22.80 1.65 9.86
N ALA A 318 -23.11 0.77 10.83
CA ALA A 318 -24.43 0.69 11.44
C ALA A 318 -24.83 2.01 12.12
N GLU A 319 -23.95 2.57 12.98
CA GLU A 319 -24.20 3.87 13.64
C GLU A 319 -24.43 5.00 12.64
N ILE A 320 -23.69 4.99 11.51
CA ILE A 320 -23.85 6.00 10.46
C ILE A 320 -25.20 5.83 9.74
N VAL A 321 -25.56 4.60 9.41
CA VAL A 321 -26.85 4.27 8.79
C VAL A 321 -28.01 4.73 9.68
N ASP A 322 -27.92 4.52 11.00
CA ASP A 322 -28.94 4.96 11.95
C ASP A 322 -29.02 6.49 12.08
N MET A 323 -27.86 7.17 11.98
CA MET A 323 -27.80 8.64 12.05
C MET A 323 -28.33 9.33 10.79
N VAL A 324 -28.22 8.65 9.65
CA VAL A 324 -28.65 9.15 8.35
C VAL A 324 -30.13 8.81 8.17
N GLY A 325 -30.98 9.82 8.08
CA GLY A 325 -32.41 9.62 7.86
C GLY A 325 -32.71 8.79 6.62
N ARG A 326 -33.85 8.10 6.61
CA ARG A 326 -34.30 7.24 5.51
C ARG A 326 -34.26 7.94 4.15
N ASP A 327 -34.77 9.17 4.08
CA ASP A 327 -34.85 9.95 2.84
C ASP A 327 -33.47 10.20 2.22
N MET A 328 -32.46 10.35 3.05
CA MET A 328 -31.11 10.62 2.59
C MET A 328 -30.37 9.37 2.07
N ARG A 329 -30.71 8.21 2.59
CA ARG A 329 -30.11 6.92 2.18
C ARG A 329 -30.92 6.13 1.17
N HIS A 330 -32.15 6.60 0.84
CA HIS A 330 -33.04 5.97 -0.11
C HIS A 330 -32.36 5.79 -1.48
N GLY A 331 -32.44 4.59 -2.06
CA GLY A 331 -31.86 4.25 -3.36
C GLY A 331 -30.33 4.17 -3.40
N VAL A 332 -29.65 4.24 -2.24
CA VAL A 332 -28.19 4.24 -2.16
C VAL A 332 -27.67 2.99 -1.46
N TYR A 333 -26.80 2.27 -2.13
CA TYR A 333 -26.16 1.07 -1.62
C TYR A 333 -24.65 1.26 -1.58
N ILE A 334 -24.00 0.84 -0.50
CA ILE A 334 -22.54 0.78 -0.44
C ILE A 334 -22.10 -0.52 -1.11
N GLU A 335 -21.45 -0.41 -2.27
CA GLU A 335 -20.93 -1.55 -3.02
C GLU A 335 -19.56 -1.99 -2.48
N ARG A 336 -18.71 -1.01 -2.10
CA ARG A 336 -17.35 -1.25 -1.65
C ARG A 336 -16.87 -0.14 -0.73
N ILE A 337 -16.01 -0.49 0.21
CA ILE A 337 -15.26 0.45 1.04
C ILE A 337 -13.78 0.16 0.85
N GLU A 338 -13.00 1.19 0.57
CA GLU A 338 -11.54 1.09 0.44
C GLU A 338 -10.86 2.04 1.41
N ARG A 339 -9.80 1.56 2.02
CA ARG A 339 -8.89 2.37 2.83
C ARG A 339 -7.48 2.18 2.29
N TYR A 340 -6.84 3.27 1.85
CA TYR A 340 -5.49 3.24 1.25
C TYR A 340 -5.36 2.26 0.08
N ASP A 341 -6.31 2.31 -0.84
CA ASP A 341 -6.42 1.44 -2.01
C ASP A 341 -6.55 -0.07 -1.70
N HIS A 342 -6.85 -0.41 -0.44
CA HIS A 342 -7.17 -1.77 -0.03
C HIS A 342 -8.65 -1.92 0.29
N PRO A 343 -9.33 -2.93 -0.27
CA PRO A 343 -10.73 -3.18 0.02
C PRO A 343 -10.90 -3.59 1.49
N LEU A 344 -11.88 -2.99 2.15
CA LEU A 344 -12.32 -3.37 3.47
C LEU A 344 -13.60 -4.21 3.41
N PRO A 345 -13.81 -5.09 4.40
CA PRO A 345 -15.05 -5.84 4.49
C PRO A 345 -16.24 -4.90 4.76
N LEU A 346 -17.35 -5.11 4.03
CA LEU A 346 -18.60 -4.41 4.24
C LEU A 346 -19.34 -5.00 5.45
N LEU A 347 -19.06 -4.44 6.63
CA LEU A 347 -19.61 -4.92 7.89
C LEU A 347 -20.30 -3.80 8.62
N PRO A 348 -21.43 -4.07 9.31
CA PRO A 348 -22.07 -3.11 10.16
C PRO A 348 -21.16 -2.51 11.24
N GLU A 349 -20.24 -3.32 11.77
CA GLU A 349 -19.28 -2.95 12.83
C GLU A 349 -18.03 -2.26 12.32
N LEU A 350 -17.84 -2.19 10.99
CA LEU A 350 -16.68 -1.51 10.41
C LEU A 350 -16.73 -0.02 10.74
N LYS A 351 -15.68 0.48 11.38
CA LYS A 351 -15.54 1.91 11.68
C LYS A 351 -14.99 2.64 10.45
N LEU A 352 -15.77 3.58 9.94
CA LEU A 352 -15.35 4.46 8.85
C LEU A 352 -14.42 5.56 9.38
N GLN A 353 -13.39 5.85 8.59
CA GLN A 353 -12.42 6.90 8.88
C GLN A 353 -12.40 7.94 7.76
N HIS A 354 -12.10 9.18 8.11
CA HIS A 354 -11.91 10.22 7.11
C HIS A 354 -10.82 9.80 6.12
N GLY A 355 -11.14 9.87 4.83
CA GLY A 355 -10.27 9.41 3.75
C GLY A 355 -10.61 8.04 3.19
N ASP A 356 -11.50 7.27 3.83
CA ASP A 356 -12.04 6.05 3.23
C ASP A 356 -12.78 6.38 1.94
N ILE A 357 -12.66 5.52 0.95
CA ILE A 357 -13.39 5.64 -0.31
C ILE A 357 -14.61 4.73 -0.26
N LEU A 358 -15.78 5.32 -0.35
CA LEU A 358 -17.04 4.61 -0.43
C LEU A 358 -17.45 4.53 -1.89
N THR A 359 -17.61 3.33 -2.44
CA THR A 359 -18.27 3.13 -3.74
C THR A 359 -19.75 3.02 -3.50
N LEU A 360 -20.49 4.09 -3.82
CA LEU A 360 -21.93 4.17 -3.71
C LEU A 360 -22.57 3.73 -5.03
N TYR A 361 -23.56 2.88 -4.96
CA TYR A 361 -24.33 2.40 -6.11
C TYR A 361 -25.78 2.86 -5.97
N GLY A 362 -26.36 3.36 -7.04
CA GLY A 362 -27.74 3.86 -7.08
C GLY A 362 -28.01 4.65 -8.35
N THR A 363 -29.16 5.35 -8.39
CA THR A 363 -29.44 6.26 -9.49
C THR A 363 -28.48 7.46 -9.49
N PRO A 364 -28.29 8.18 -10.61
CA PRO A 364 -27.46 9.39 -10.64
C PRO A 364 -27.88 10.47 -9.62
N ALA A 365 -29.17 10.59 -9.33
CA ALA A 365 -29.70 11.54 -8.36
C ALA A 365 -29.38 11.12 -6.91
N ASP A 366 -29.65 9.86 -6.57
CA ASP A 366 -29.44 9.33 -5.22
C ASP A 366 -27.97 9.27 -4.85
N THR A 367 -27.11 8.78 -5.76
CA THR A 367 -25.67 8.73 -5.52
C THR A 367 -25.07 10.13 -5.38
N ARG A 368 -25.60 11.17 -6.05
CA ARG A 368 -25.17 12.56 -5.88
C ARG A 368 -25.57 13.08 -4.49
N ARG A 369 -26.83 12.90 -4.10
CA ARG A 369 -27.36 13.29 -2.77
C ARG A 369 -26.52 12.67 -1.64
N ALA A 370 -26.26 11.36 -1.73
CA ALA A 370 -25.45 10.66 -0.74
C ALA A 370 -23.98 11.11 -0.75
N ALA A 371 -23.43 11.44 -1.92
CA ALA A 371 -22.06 11.92 -2.05
C ALA A 371 -21.87 13.26 -1.34
N GLU A 372 -22.78 14.21 -1.50
CA GLU A 372 -22.75 15.53 -0.86
C GLU A 372 -22.76 15.43 0.67
N MET A 373 -23.47 14.44 1.20
CA MET A 373 -23.54 14.17 2.64
C MET A 373 -22.28 13.43 3.15
N ALA A 374 -21.86 12.40 2.43
CA ALA A 374 -20.74 11.54 2.85
C ALA A 374 -19.38 12.25 2.72
N GLY A 375 -19.27 13.22 1.80
CA GLY A 375 -18.04 13.93 1.57
C GLY A 375 -17.97 14.58 0.19
N TYR A 376 -17.02 14.18 -0.64
CA TYR A 376 -16.91 14.69 -2.00
C TYR A 376 -16.57 13.57 -2.98
N GLU A 377 -17.06 13.73 -4.20
CA GLU A 377 -16.84 12.76 -5.26
C GLU A 377 -15.36 12.69 -5.62
N LEU A 378 -14.85 11.47 -5.66
CA LEU A 378 -13.54 11.19 -6.20
C LEU A 378 -13.67 11.04 -7.72
N VAL A 379 -13.43 12.12 -8.45
CA VAL A 379 -13.25 12.04 -9.89
C VAL A 379 -11.86 11.48 -10.13
N PRO A 380 -11.71 10.27 -10.70
CA PRO A 380 -10.40 9.73 -11.00
C PRO A 380 -9.67 10.68 -11.93
N SER A 381 -8.62 11.33 -11.45
CA SER A 381 -7.73 12.10 -12.30
C SER A 381 -6.65 11.16 -12.82
N GLU A 382 -6.59 10.95 -14.11
CA GLU A 382 -5.49 10.23 -14.76
C GLU A 382 -4.22 11.10 -14.87
N LYS A 383 -4.30 12.37 -14.49
CA LYS A 383 -3.19 13.33 -14.59
C LYS A 383 -2.55 13.55 -13.23
N THR A 384 -1.22 13.55 -13.21
CA THR A 384 -0.44 13.95 -12.05
C THR A 384 -0.40 15.47 -11.94
N ASP A 385 -0.65 16.00 -10.74
CA ASP A 385 -0.47 17.41 -10.42
C ASP A 385 1.03 17.70 -10.23
N PHE A 386 1.69 18.12 -11.31
CA PHE A 386 3.13 18.41 -11.30
C PHE A 386 3.48 19.64 -10.47
N VAL A 387 2.56 20.59 -10.27
CA VAL A 387 2.79 21.76 -9.40
C VAL A 387 2.93 21.29 -7.96
N TYR A 388 1.98 20.47 -7.51
CA TYR A 388 2.00 19.90 -6.17
C TYR A 388 3.19 18.96 -5.94
N PHE A 389 3.45 18.09 -6.92
CA PHE A 389 4.60 17.18 -6.89
C PHE A 389 5.93 17.94 -6.83
N GLY A 390 6.15 18.90 -7.73
CA GLY A 390 7.38 19.68 -7.79
C GLY A 390 7.60 20.53 -6.54
N ALA A 391 6.54 21.17 -6.03
CA ALA A 391 6.59 21.90 -4.77
C ALA A 391 6.95 20.97 -3.59
N GLY A 392 6.36 19.78 -3.55
CA GLY A 392 6.65 18.80 -2.50
C GLY A 392 8.09 18.33 -2.53
N VAL A 393 8.64 17.99 -3.70
CA VAL A 393 10.04 17.59 -3.84
C VAL A 393 10.97 18.75 -3.45
N LEU A 394 10.68 19.98 -3.92
CA LEU A 394 11.48 21.18 -3.56
C LEU A 394 11.52 21.40 -2.04
N VAL A 395 10.35 21.39 -1.39
CA VAL A 395 10.27 21.53 0.09
C VAL A 395 11.08 20.44 0.77
N GLY A 396 11.00 19.21 0.28
CA GLY A 396 11.77 18.09 0.80
C GLY A 396 13.28 18.29 0.70
N LEU A 397 13.76 18.74 -0.47
CA LEU A 397 15.18 19.04 -0.67
C LEU A 397 15.66 20.17 0.27
N LEU A 398 14.84 21.23 0.45
CA LEU A 398 15.16 22.33 1.38
C LEU A 398 15.21 21.83 2.84
N ILE A 399 14.27 20.98 3.26
CA ILE A 399 14.32 20.34 4.59
C ILE A 399 15.58 19.50 4.75
N GLY A 400 16.00 18.79 3.70
CA GLY A 400 17.22 17.98 3.69
C GLY A 400 18.51 18.77 3.88
N LEU A 401 18.51 20.08 3.61
CA LEU A 401 19.65 20.96 3.85
C LEU A 401 19.81 21.33 5.34
N LEU A 402 18.78 21.14 6.15
CA LEU A 402 18.84 21.46 7.57
C LEU A 402 19.82 20.50 8.27
N VAL A 403 20.80 21.06 8.95
CA VAL A 403 21.79 20.33 9.74
C VAL A 403 21.58 20.65 11.20
N TRP A 404 21.25 19.66 12.00
CA TRP A 404 21.16 19.78 13.43
C TRP A 404 22.44 19.18 14.06
N ARG A 405 23.15 19.92 14.91
CA ARG A 405 24.34 19.42 15.58
C ARG A 405 24.00 18.98 17.00
N ILE A 406 24.20 17.69 17.29
CA ILE A 406 24.13 17.15 18.66
C ILE A 406 25.56 16.81 19.06
N GLY A 407 26.19 17.70 19.84
CA GLY A 407 27.61 17.61 20.15
C GLY A 407 28.49 17.76 18.90
N SER A 408 29.39 16.82 18.67
CA SER A 408 30.27 16.78 17.49
C SER A 408 29.64 16.11 16.26
N ILE A 409 28.43 15.51 16.39
CA ILE A 409 27.80 14.74 15.32
C ILE A 409 26.80 15.64 14.55
N PRO A 410 27.03 15.93 13.27
CA PRO A 410 26.06 16.62 12.45
C PRO A 410 24.91 15.64 12.08
N LEU A 411 23.77 15.79 12.72
CA LEU A 411 22.55 15.09 12.31
C LEU A 411 21.88 15.88 11.19
N THR A 412 21.82 15.29 10.04
CA THR A 412 21.13 15.83 8.89
C THR A 412 20.21 14.76 8.31
N LEU A 413 19.01 15.17 7.93
CA LEU A 413 18.08 14.30 7.21
C LEU A 413 18.57 13.98 5.80
N GLY A 414 19.45 14.84 5.24
CA GLY A 414 19.86 14.72 3.85
C GLY A 414 18.72 14.93 2.86
N ALA A 415 19.06 14.96 1.59
CA ALA A 415 18.06 15.10 0.51
C ALA A 415 16.98 14.01 0.59
N GLY A 416 17.39 12.78 0.88
CA GLY A 416 16.48 11.65 0.98
C GLY A 416 15.52 11.73 2.17
N GLY A 417 16.03 12.00 3.37
CA GLY A 417 15.17 12.11 4.55
C GLY A 417 14.22 13.29 4.47
N GLY A 418 14.68 14.43 3.93
CA GLY A 418 13.83 15.59 3.70
C GLY A 418 12.73 15.32 2.68
N ALA A 419 13.05 14.69 1.54
CA ALA A 419 12.08 14.32 0.52
C ALA A 419 11.06 13.30 1.04
N LEU A 420 11.49 12.33 1.89
CA LEU A 420 10.57 11.41 2.56
C LEU A 420 9.58 12.14 3.44
N LEU A 421 10.06 13.02 4.33
CA LEU A 421 9.19 13.77 5.25
C LEU A 421 8.23 14.68 4.51
N SER A 422 8.71 15.40 3.51
CA SER A 422 7.84 16.20 2.65
C SER A 422 6.79 15.33 1.95
N GLY A 423 7.20 14.23 1.35
CA GLY A 423 6.28 13.27 0.74
C GLY A 423 5.18 12.82 1.71
N LEU A 424 5.55 12.44 2.94
CA LEU A 424 4.58 12.06 3.99
C LEU A 424 3.55 13.17 4.26
N VAL A 425 4.02 14.40 4.44
CA VAL A 425 3.13 15.55 4.74
C VAL A 425 2.24 15.86 3.55
N PHE A 426 2.80 15.90 2.34
CA PHE A 426 2.04 16.19 1.12
C PHE A 426 1.02 15.07 0.81
N GLY A 427 1.39 13.79 0.98
CA GLY A 427 0.47 12.67 0.83
C GLY A 427 -0.67 12.72 1.85
N TRP A 428 -0.35 13.03 3.12
CA TRP A 428 -1.35 13.22 4.16
C TRP A 428 -2.26 14.42 3.89
N ALA A 429 -1.69 15.59 3.51
CA ALA A 429 -2.47 16.77 3.15
C ALA A 429 -3.41 16.47 1.97
N ARG A 430 -2.94 15.74 0.96
CA ARG A 430 -3.76 15.25 -0.16
C ARG A 430 -4.90 14.35 0.32
N SER A 431 -4.69 13.49 1.31
CA SER A 431 -5.77 12.65 1.85
C SER A 431 -6.87 13.45 2.53
N LYS A 432 -6.55 14.62 3.05
CA LYS A 432 -7.51 15.56 3.66
C LYS A 432 -8.19 16.49 2.64
N HIS A 433 -7.45 16.88 1.58
CA HIS A 433 -7.89 17.86 0.58
C HIS A 433 -7.67 17.30 -0.83
N LYS A 434 -8.55 16.42 -1.26
CA LYS A 434 -8.40 15.69 -2.54
C LYS A 434 -8.62 16.53 -3.81
N MET A 435 -8.87 17.82 -3.68
CA MET A 435 -8.94 18.75 -4.84
C MET A 435 -7.57 19.04 -5.46
N PHE A 436 -6.49 18.95 -4.69
CA PHE A 436 -5.13 19.27 -5.13
C PHE A 436 -4.20 18.07 -4.98
N GLY A 437 -3.13 18.06 -5.74
CA GLY A 437 -2.07 17.07 -5.58
C GLY A 437 -2.44 15.67 -6.07
N ALA A 438 -3.28 15.56 -7.09
CA ALA A 438 -3.59 14.25 -7.68
C ALA A 438 -2.32 13.59 -8.20
N MET A 439 -2.07 12.37 -7.74
CA MET A 439 -1.03 11.48 -8.28
C MET A 439 -1.67 10.09 -8.40
N PRO A 440 -2.03 9.66 -9.62
CA PRO A 440 -2.59 8.33 -9.85
C PRO A 440 -1.66 7.24 -9.32
N THR A 441 -2.23 6.16 -8.81
CA THR A 441 -1.46 5.04 -8.24
C THR A 441 -0.41 4.52 -9.22
N ALA A 442 -0.77 4.40 -10.51
CA ALA A 442 0.17 3.98 -11.54
C ALA A 442 1.35 4.96 -11.73
N ALA A 443 1.09 6.27 -11.65
CA ALA A 443 2.14 7.29 -11.73
C ALA A 443 3.05 7.24 -10.49
N CYS A 444 2.47 7.12 -9.30
CA CYS A 444 3.24 6.97 -8.06
C CYS A 444 4.12 5.71 -8.10
N GLN A 445 3.57 4.59 -8.56
CA GLN A 445 4.31 3.33 -8.72
C GLN A 445 5.46 3.47 -9.74
N LEU A 446 5.19 4.11 -10.89
CA LEU A 446 6.23 4.39 -11.89
C LEU A 446 7.38 5.21 -11.30
N LEU A 447 7.08 6.28 -10.56
CA LEU A 447 8.10 7.12 -9.92
C LEU A 447 8.92 6.35 -8.88
N LYS A 448 8.29 5.45 -8.12
CA LYS A 448 8.98 4.57 -7.17
C LYS A 448 9.89 3.58 -7.90
N ASP A 449 9.37 2.85 -8.86
CA ASP A 449 10.10 1.76 -9.52
C ASP A 449 11.22 2.31 -10.39
N PHE A 450 10.92 3.30 -11.24
CA PHE A 450 11.91 3.93 -12.11
C PHE A 450 12.94 4.72 -11.33
N GLY A 451 12.50 5.55 -10.38
CA GLY A 451 13.41 6.34 -9.54
C GLY A 451 14.37 5.48 -8.76
N LEU A 452 13.88 4.41 -8.10
CA LEU A 452 14.72 3.48 -7.36
C LEU A 452 15.67 2.70 -8.27
N ALA A 453 15.16 2.12 -9.34
CA ALA A 453 15.97 1.29 -10.24
C ALA A 453 17.06 2.11 -10.94
N ALA A 454 16.72 3.32 -11.41
CA ALA A 454 17.68 4.24 -12.01
C ALA A 454 18.73 4.71 -10.98
N PHE A 455 18.30 5.11 -9.77
CA PHE A 455 19.22 5.46 -8.69
C PHE A 455 20.21 4.33 -8.38
N VAL A 456 19.71 3.12 -8.20
CA VAL A 456 20.53 1.95 -7.85
C VAL A 456 21.45 1.54 -9.01
N ALA A 457 20.97 1.63 -10.26
CA ALA A 457 21.79 1.39 -11.43
C ALA A 457 22.93 2.42 -11.56
N ILE A 458 22.66 3.72 -11.34
CA ILE A 458 23.70 4.75 -11.34
C ILE A 458 24.77 4.48 -10.26
N VAL A 459 24.32 4.09 -9.06
CA VAL A 459 25.26 3.68 -7.99
C VAL A 459 26.10 2.49 -8.45
N GLY A 460 25.48 1.48 -9.08
CA GLY A 460 26.18 0.30 -9.62
C GLY A 460 27.17 0.65 -10.73
N ILE A 461 26.82 1.54 -11.65
CA ILE A 461 27.71 2.00 -12.72
C ILE A 461 28.92 2.76 -12.13
N ASN A 462 28.66 3.73 -11.27
CA ASN A 462 29.70 4.60 -10.74
C ASN A 462 30.64 3.92 -9.73
N SER A 463 30.22 2.77 -9.17
CA SER A 463 30.95 2.09 -8.07
C SER A 463 31.27 0.62 -8.35
N GLY A 464 30.93 0.12 -9.53
CA GLY A 464 30.95 -1.33 -9.80
C GLY A 464 32.35 -1.93 -9.86
N LEU A 465 33.40 -1.15 -10.22
CA LEU A 465 34.78 -1.62 -10.18
C LEU A 465 35.22 -1.95 -8.76
N GLN A 466 34.91 -1.06 -7.80
CA GLN A 466 35.18 -1.27 -6.37
C GLN A 466 34.30 -2.41 -5.81
N ALA A 467 33.07 -2.53 -6.33
CA ALA A 467 32.13 -3.56 -5.93
C ALA A 467 32.69 -4.97 -6.13
N VAL A 468 33.27 -5.25 -7.28
CA VAL A 468 33.84 -6.58 -7.60
C VAL A 468 35.00 -6.93 -6.69
N SER A 469 35.87 -5.98 -6.35
CA SER A 469 37.00 -6.21 -5.45
C SER A 469 36.54 -6.53 -4.01
N THR A 470 35.56 -5.80 -3.48
CA THR A 470 34.99 -6.03 -2.14
C THR A 470 34.28 -7.39 -2.06
N LEU A 471 33.54 -7.75 -3.11
CA LEU A 471 32.84 -9.04 -3.15
C LEU A 471 33.82 -10.23 -3.13
N ARG A 472 34.95 -10.11 -3.81
CA ARG A 472 36.00 -11.15 -3.79
C ARG A 472 36.66 -11.30 -2.41
N GLN A 473 36.83 -10.20 -1.67
CA GLN A 473 37.50 -10.21 -0.38
C GLN A 473 36.59 -10.63 0.78
N SER A 474 35.35 -10.15 0.79
CA SER A 474 34.46 -10.25 1.95
C SER A 474 33.09 -10.88 1.66
N GLY A 475 32.86 -11.40 0.45
CA GLY A 475 31.54 -11.86 -0.01
C GLY A 475 30.90 -12.91 0.89
N LEU A 476 31.67 -13.92 1.36
CA LEU A 476 31.16 -14.96 2.24
C LEU A 476 30.76 -14.42 3.62
N THR A 477 31.57 -13.51 4.16
CA THR A 477 31.27 -12.84 5.45
C THR A 477 29.98 -12.03 5.34
N ILE A 478 29.86 -11.21 4.30
CA ILE A 478 28.65 -10.39 4.04
C ILE A 478 27.42 -11.28 3.91
N PHE A 479 27.56 -12.42 3.22
CA PHE A 479 26.50 -13.40 3.03
C PHE A 479 25.99 -13.97 4.36
N ILE A 480 26.88 -14.42 5.26
CA ILE A 480 26.51 -14.97 6.57
C ILE A 480 25.90 -13.89 7.45
N LEU A 481 26.52 -12.71 7.49
CA LEU A 481 26.03 -11.58 8.29
C LEU A 481 24.66 -11.10 7.79
N GLY A 482 24.42 -11.13 6.48
CA GLY A 482 23.13 -10.85 5.89
C GLY A 482 22.01 -11.79 6.38
N ALA A 483 22.31 -13.08 6.51
CA ALA A 483 21.38 -14.03 7.09
C ALA A 483 21.06 -13.69 8.56
N VAL A 484 22.06 -13.32 9.35
CA VAL A 484 21.87 -12.94 10.77
C VAL A 484 21.05 -11.65 10.87
N VAL A 485 21.39 -10.59 10.11
CA VAL A 485 20.65 -9.31 10.09
C VAL A 485 19.21 -9.51 9.65
N THR A 486 18.95 -10.51 8.81
CA THR A 486 17.60 -10.86 8.38
C THR A 486 16.83 -11.61 9.47
N LEU A 487 17.39 -12.70 9.97
CA LEU A 487 16.65 -13.65 10.80
C LEU A 487 16.51 -13.20 12.26
N LEU A 488 17.58 -12.64 12.83
CA LEU A 488 17.57 -12.28 14.26
C LEU A 488 16.51 -11.22 14.60
N PRO A 489 16.42 -10.06 13.90
CA PRO A 489 15.35 -9.09 14.16
C PRO A 489 13.96 -9.66 13.90
N LEU A 490 13.78 -10.53 12.87
CA LEU A 490 12.51 -11.19 12.58
C LEU A 490 12.06 -12.09 13.73
N PHE A 491 12.94 -12.96 14.22
CA PHE A 491 12.61 -13.85 15.32
C PHE A 491 12.33 -13.09 16.61
N LEU A 492 13.15 -12.10 16.95
CA LEU A 492 12.92 -11.28 18.13
C LEU A 492 11.59 -10.54 18.07
N THR A 493 11.25 -9.97 16.90
CA THR A 493 9.99 -9.25 16.72
C THR A 493 8.79 -10.20 16.69
N MET A 494 8.94 -11.40 16.14
CA MET A 494 7.91 -12.45 16.23
C MET A 494 7.60 -12.83 17.68
N LEU A 495 8.65 -13.04 18.49
CA LEU A 495 8.50 -13.35 19.92
C LEU A 495 7.88 -12.17 20.68
N PHE A 496 8.34 -10.93 20.40
CA PHE A 496 7.77 -9.72 20.98
C PHE A 496 6.28 -9.59 20.64
N GLY A 497 5.91 -9.78 19.36
CA GLY A 497 4.52 -9.78 18.92
C GLY A 497 3.66 -10.80 19.65
N ARG A 498 4.15 -12.05 19.78
CA ARG A 498 3.41 -13.13 20.43
C ARG A 498 3.26 -12.94 21.93
N TYR A 499 4.36 -12.66 22.64
CA TYR A 499 4.38 -12.71 24.11
C TYR A 499 4.14 -11.36 24.79
N VAL A 500 4.64 -10.26 24.19
CA VAL A 500 4.50 -8.92 24.77
C VAL A 500 3.25 -8.22 24.23
N LEU A 501 3.08 -8.18 22.92
CA LEU A 501 1.92 -7.55 22.28
C LEU A 501 0.68 -8.46 22.26
N ARG A 502 0.85 -9.75 22.61
CA ARG A 502 -0.24 -10.74 22.75
C ARG A 502 -1.08 -10.89 21.49
N TYR A 503 -0.42 -11.05 20.35
CA TYR A 503 -1.11 -11.48 19.14
C TYR A 503 -1.46 -12.97 19.24
N ASP A 504 -2.76 -13.27 19.24
CA ASP A 504 -3.27 -14.64 19.35
C ASP A 504 -3.60 -15.26 17.99
N ASN A 505 -3.70 -14.44 16.95
CA ASN A 505 -4.03 -14.84 15.59
C ASN A 505 -2.78 -14.81 14.71
N ALA A 506 -2.45 -15.92 14.06
CA ALA A 506 -1.26 -16.06 13.23
C ALA A 506 -1.34 -15.21 11.94
N ALA A 507 -2.53 -15.04 11.36
CA ALA A 507 -2.70 -14.25 10.14
C ALA A 507 -2.45 -12.75 10.42
N LEU A 508 -2.96 -12.23 11.54
CA LEU A 508 -2.72 -10.84 11.96
C LEU A 508 -1.24 -10.62 12.32
N LEU A 509 -0.63 -11.53 13.09
CA LEU A 509 0.77 -11.39 13.46
C LEU A 509 1.69 -11.48 12.23
N ALA A 510 1.40 -12.37 11.27
CA ALA A 510 2.17 -12.49 10.04
C ALA A 510 2.11 -11.21 9.21
N GLY A 511 0.92 -10.62 9.05
CA GLY A 511 0.74 -9.32 8.39
C GLY A 511 1.54 -8.21 9.08
N ALA A 512 1.40 -8.08 10.41
CA ALA A 512 2.13 -7.08 11.19
C ALA A 512 3.65 -7.26 11.10
N LEU A 513 4.14 -8.50 11.16
CA LEU A 513 5.58 -8.82 11.08
C LEU A 513 6.16 -8.50 9.70
N ALA A 514 5.46 -8.89 8.62
CA ALA A 514 5.88 -8.57 7.25
C ALA A 514 5.89 -7.06 7.00
N GLY A 515 4.86 -6.34 7.47
CA GLY A 515 4.76 -4.90 7.36
C GLY A 515 5.85 -4.17 8.13
N SER A 516 6.15 -4.56 9.38
CA SER A 516 7.17 -3.92 10.24
C SER A 516 8.58 -3.93 9.62
N ARG A 517 8.76 -4.71 8.57
CA ARG A 517 10.00 -4.86 7.83
C ARG A 517 9.91 -4.41 6.36
N SER A 518 8.78 -3.84 5.93
CA SER A 518 8.48 -3.51 4.53
C SER A 518 8.65 -4.68 3.53
N ALA A 519 8.39 -5.93 3.95
CA ALA A 519 8.61 -7.14 3.17
C ALA A 519 7.41 -7.50 2.28
N ASN A 520 7.20 -6.78 1.17
CA ASN A 520 6.13 -7.04 0.21
C ASN A 520 6.09 -8.48 -0.33
N PRO A 521 7.23 -9.13 -0.67
CA PRO A 521 7.20 -10.52 -1.13
C PRO A 521 6.68 -11.50 -0.07
N ALA A 522 7.00 -11.26 1.20
CA ALA A 522 6.47 -12.09 2.28
C ALA A 522 4.97 -11.85 2.48
N PHE A 523 4.51 -10.61 2.34
CA PHE A 523 3.10 -10.26 2.43
C PHE A 523 2.27 -10.93 1.32
N GLY A 524 2.74 -10.91 0.07
CA GLY A 524 2.11 -11.66 -1.02
C GLY A 524 1.95 -13.14 -0.68
N GLY A 525 3.01 -13.79 -0.18
CA GLY A 525 2.96 -15.19 0.24
C GLY A 525 2.02 -15.45 1.44
N ILE A 526 1.84 -14.47 2.34
CA ILE A 526 0.87 -14.55 3.44
C ILE A 526 -0.55 -14.51 2.88
N LEU A 527 -0.85 -13.57 1.98
CA LEU A 527 -2.19 -13.46 1.37
C LEU A 527 -2.56 -14.72 0.59
N ASP A 528 -1.64 -15.24 -0.22
CA ASP A 528 -1.83 -16.48 -0.98
C ASP A 528 -2.16 -17.66 -0.06
N LYS A 529 -1.47 -17.77 1.08
CA LYS A 529 -1.67 -18.89 2.00
C LYS A 529 -2.86 -18.71 2.94
N ALA A 530 -3.17 -17.47 3.31
CA ALA A 530 -4.35 -17.15 4.11
C ALA A 530 -5.64 -17.24 3.28
N GLU A 531 -5.56 -17.09 1.96
CA GLU A 531 -6.71 -16.94 1.05
C GLU A 531 -7.69 -15.87 1.56
N SER A 532 -7.16 -14.79 2.15
CA SER A 532 -7.94 -13.78 2.87
C SER A 532 -7.20 -12.45 2.95
N PRO A 533 -7.88 -11.31 2.88
CA PRO A 533 -7.28 -9.98 3.05
C PRO A 533 -7.05 -9.59 4.52
N VAL A 534 -7.45 -10.41 5.50
CA VAL A 534 -7.32 -10.11 6.94
C VAL A 534 -5.91 -9.66 7.34
N PRO A 535 -4.81 -10.30 6.85
CA PRO A 535 -3.45 -9.84 7.17
C PRO A 535 -3.12 -8.42 6.71
N THR A 536 -3.90 -7.85 5.76
CA THR A 536 -3.68 -6.50 5.23
C THR A 536 -3.87 -5.42 6.30
N VAL A 537 -4.77 -5.64 7.25
CA VAL A 537 -5.10 -4.62 8.27
C VAL A 537 -3.88 -4.24 9.11
N PRO A 538 -3.21 -5.14 9.81
CA PRO A 538 -2.00 -4.81 10.57
C PRO A 538 -0.79 -4.55 9.67
N PHE A 539 -0.71 -5.19 8.49
CA PHE A 539 0.36 -4.96 7.53
C PHE A 539 0.42 -3.49 7.10
N ALA A 540 -0.70 -2.90 6.69
CA ALA A 540 -0.74 -1.55 6.17
C ALA A 540 -0.19 -0.52 7.18
N ILE A 541 -0.53 -0.68 8.45
CA ILE A 541 -0.08 0.20 9.54
C ILE A 541 1.42 0.05 9.78
N THR A 542 1.88 -1.19 9.98
CA THR A 542 3.30 -1.47 10.26
C THR A 542 4.19 -1.15 9.07
N TYR A 543 3.70 -1.35 7.84
CA TYR A 543 4.41 -1.02 6.60
C TYR A 543 4.66 0.48 6.43
N ALA A 544 3.64 1.30 6.68
CA ALA A 544 3.79 2.76 6.61
C ALA A 544 4.81 3.29 7.63
N LEU A 545 4.76 2.76 8.85
CA LEU A 545 5.72 3.10 9.90
C LEU A 545 7.13 2.60 9.58
N ALA A 546 7.25 1.38 9.07
CA ALA A 546 8.53 0.78 8.70
C ALA A 546 9.22 1.57 7.58
N ASN A 547 8.50 2.03 6.57
CA ASN A 547 9.07 2.86 5.50
C ASN A 547 9.76 4.11 6.04
N VAL A 548 9.23 4.72 7.09
CA VAL A 548 9.84 5.89 7.74
C VAL A 548 11.01 5.46 8.62
N LEU A 549 10.75 4.58 9.59
CA LEU A 549 11.73 4.20 10.61
C LEU A 549 12.96 3.53 10.01
N LEU A 550 12.77 2.58 9.08
CA LEU A 550 13.88 1.88 8.47
C LEU A 550 14.69 2.78 7.51
N THR A 551 14.05 3.73 6.81
CA THR A 551 14.78 4.68 5.97
C THR A 551 15.74 5.54 6.79
N LEU A 552 15.39 5.89 8.03
CA LEU A 552 16.24 6.62 8.95
C LEU A 552 17.42 5.80 9.50
N LEU A 553 17.41 4.48 9.34
CA LEU A 553 18.54 3.64 9.76
C LEU A 553 19.82 3.95 8.97
N GLY A 554 19.74 4.42 7.73
CA GLY A 554 20.92 4.75 6.92
C GLY A 554 21.87 5.70 7.64
N PRO A 555 21.48 6.94 7.95
CA PRO A 555 22.29 7.89 8.69
C PRO A 555 22.69 7.39 10.07
N LEU A 556 21.80 6.67 10.77
CA LEU A 556 22.09 6.14 12.10
C LEU A 556 23.21 5.09 12.08
N VAL A 557 23.18 4.16 11.14
CA VAL A 557 24.24 3.16 10.98
C VAL A 557 25.56 3.83 10.63
N VAL A 558 25.57 4.77 9.67
CA VAL A 558 26.77 5.52 9.28
C VAL A 558 27.36 6.32 10.46
N GLY A 559 26.51 6.85 11.33
CA GLY A 559 26.95 7.61 12.51
C GLY A 559 27.43 6.75 13.68
N LEU A 560 26.89 5.54 13.85
CA LEU A 560 27.18 4.66 15.00
C LEU A 560 28.31 3.66 14.77
N VAL A 561 28.54 3.29 13.53
CA VAL A 561 29.66 2.47 13.07
C VAL A 561 30.87 3.35 12.70
#